data_df303c1db005985b6149ed498a2bb672
#
_entry.id   df303c1db005985b6149ed498a2bb672
#
_cell.length_a   1.000
_cell.length_b   1.000
_cell.length_c   1.000
_cell.angle_alpha   90.00
_cell.angle_beta   90.00
_cell.angle_gamma   90.00
#
_symmetry.space_group_name_H-M   'P 1'
#
loop_
_entity.id
_entity.type
_entity.pdbx_description
1 polymer ?
#
loop_
_entity_poly.entity_id
_entity_poly.type
_entity_poly.pdbx_seq_one_letter_code
_entity_poly.pdbx_strand_id
1 'polypeptide(L)'
;MILGDLLDARVLGPAGEDLGFLVDVRLALDTLPDDGPPAGEADPDDAHPEDRALSDQVRRRSRVGRARVVGILVSPRTGTSFLGYERTGVTAPWPVPQLVRRRHRGTFLVPWDDVAAVWQGEVRLAQGYRQEDAALP
;
A
#
# COMPACT_ATOMS: atom_id res chain seq x y z
N MET A 1 0.31 6.77 17.51
CA MET A 1 0.04 5.53 16.76
C MET A 1 0.84 5.61 15.46
N ILE A 2 1.70 4.65 15.22
CA ILE A 2 2.45 4.50 13.97
C ILE A 2 1.77 3.42 13.11
N LEU A 3 1.98 3.46 11.80
CA LEU A 3 1.36 2.51 10.87
C LEU A 3 1.65 1.04 11.24
N GLY A 4 2.85 0.77 11.79
CA GLY A 4 3.23 -0.56 12.25
C GLY A 4 2.36 -1.12 13.38
N ASP A 5 1.74 -0.25 14.19
CA ASP A 5 0.86 -0.67 15.28
C ASP A 5 -0.50 -1.19 14.77
N LEU A 6 -0.81 -0.91 13.50
CA LEU A 6 -2.03 -1.38 12.84
C LEU A 6 -1.87 -2.77 12.21
N LEU A 7 -0.65 -3.17 11.87
CA LEU A 7 -0.42 -4.49 11.31
C LEU A 7 -0.77 -5.56 12.36
N ASP A 8 -1.41 -6.62 11.90
CA ASP A 8 -1.95 -7.70 12.74
C ASP A 8 -3.10 -7.28 13.70
N ALA A 9 -3.61 -6.04 13.59
CA ALA A 9 -4.81 -5.63 14.33
C ALA A 9 -6.02 -6.49 13.90
N ARG A 10 -6.88 -6.84 14.85
CA ARG A 10 -8.14 -7.52 14.56
C ARG A 10 -9.09 -6.57 13.84
N VAL A 11 -9.73 -7.05 12.79
CA VAL A 11 -10.74 -6.30 12.06
C VAL A 11 -12.11 -6.84 12.41
N LEU A 12 -12.93 -5.98 12.98
CA LEU A 12 -14.30 -6.31 13.37
C LEU A 12 -15.29 -5.58 12.46
N GLY A 13 -16.34 -6.29 12.09
CA GLY A 13 -17.49 -5.72 11.43
C GLY A 13 -18.34 -4.84 12.35
N PRO A 14 -19.38 -4.19 11.81
CA PRO A 14 -20.22 -3.26 12.56
C PRO A 14 -20.98 -3.91 13.73
N ALA A 15 -21.33 -5.18 13.63
CA ALA A 15 -21.98 -5.94 14.71
C ALA A 15 -20.97 -6.60 15.67
N GLY A 16 -19.67 -6.37 15.49
CA GLY A 16 -18.60 -6.97 16.30
C GLY A 16 -18.15 -8.35 15.81
N GLU A 17 -18.59 -8.77 14.63
CA GLU A 17 -18.15 -10.01 14.00
C GLU A 17 -16.68 -9.94 13.62
N ASP A 18 -15.95 -11.02 13.86
CA ASP A 18 -14.53 -11.13 13.52
C ASP A 18 -14.36 -11.39 12.02
N LEU A 19 -13.75 -10.44 11.31
CA LEU A 19 -13.50 -10.50 9.87
C LEU A 19 -12.08 -10.97 9.55
N GLY A 20 -11.20 -10.99 10.55
CA GLY A 20 -9.81 -11.38 10.40
C GLY A 20 -8.84 -10.31 10.89
N PHE A 21 -7.71 -10.17 10.22
CA PHE A 21 -6.60 -9.32 10.63
C PHE A 21 -6.22 -8.35 9.53
N LEU A 22 -5.81 -7.15 9.92
CA LEU A 22 -5.23 -6.18 9.02
C LEU A 22 -3.81 -6.63 8.67
N VAL A 23 -3.60 -7.02 7.41
CA VAL A 23 -2.32 -7.55 6.95
C VAL A 23 -1.49 -6.53 6.17
N ASP A 24 -2.14 -5.53 5.59
CA ASP A 24 -1.45 -4.46 4.86
C ASP A 24 -2.33 -3.21 4.75
N VAL A 25 -1.72 -2.09 4.36
CA VAL A 25 -2.38 -0.80 4.18
C VAL A 25 -2.05 -0.25 2.80
N ARG A 26 -3.10 0.10 2.04
CA ARG A 26 -2.92 0.74 0.73
C ARG A 26 -2.77 2.24 0.89
N LEU A 27 -1.70 2.78 0.32
CA LEU A 27 -1.38 4.20 0.36
C LEU A 27 -1.51 4.82 -1.02
N ALA A 28 -2.13 5.99 -1.10
CA ALA A 28 -1.99 6.90 -2.23
C ALA A 28 -0.90 7.91 -1.91
N LEU A 29 -0.03 8.14 -2.88
CA LEU A 29 1.02 9.14 -2.79
C LEU A 29 0.60 10.34 -3.64
N ASP A 30 0.52 11.51 -3.02
CA ASP A 30 0.32 12.75 -3.75
C ASP A 30 1.66 13.14 -4.38
N THR A 31 1.69 13.31 -5.70
CA THR A 31 2.85 13.89 -6.37
C THR A 31 2.78 15.41 -6.23
N LEU A 32 3.86 16.01 -5.73
CA LEU A 32 3.95 17.48 -5.75
C LEU A 32 3.97 17.95 -7.21
N PRO A 33 3.24 19.03 -7.54
CA PRO A 33 3.33 19.64 -8.85
C PRO A 33 4.78 20.04 -9.16
N ASP A 34 5.13 20.06 -10.42
CA ASP A 34 6.49 20.34 -10.91
C ASP A 34 6.75 21.86 -10.90
N ASP A 35 6.59 22.50 -9.73
CA ASP A 35 6.87 23.94 -9.53
C ASP A 35 8.37 24.21 -9.31
N GLY A 36 9.23 23.27 -9.68
CA GLY A 36 10.67 23.48 -9.68
C GLY A 36 11.02 24.57 -10.68
N PRO A 37 11.92 25.52 -10.32
CA PRO A 37 12.44 26.48 -11.30
C PRO A 37 12.95 25.70 -12.51
N PRO A 38 12.77 26.24 -13.75
CA PRO A 38 13.33 25.64 -14.94
C PRO A 38 14.81 25.36 -14.66
N ALA A 39 15.26 24.17 -15.02
CA ALA A 39 16.63 23.75 -14.81
C ALA A 39 17.54 24.89 -15.26
N GLY A 40 18.10 25.62 -14.28
CA GLY A 40 19.07 26.66 -14.57
C GLY A 40 20.16 25.98 -15.39
N GLU A 41 20.57 26.65 -16.44
CA GLU A 41 21.68 26.31 -17.31
C GLU A 41 22.88 25.90 -16.44
N ALA A 42 22.93 24.63 -16.10
CA ALA A 42 24.15 24.01 -15.61
C ALA A 42 25.01 23.78 -16.86
N ASP A 43 26.15 24.38 -16.83
CA ASP A 43 27.19 24.28 -17.87
C ASP A 43 27.32 22.80 -18.28
N PRO A 44 27.15 22.45 -19.57
CA PRO A 44 27.05 21.05 -19.99
C PRO A 44 28.35 20.26 -19.88
N ASP A 45 29.45 20.91 -19.51
CA ASP A 45 30.80 20.30 -19.66
C ASP A 45 31.38 19.64 -18.41
N ASP A 46 30.77 19.84 -17.21
CA ASP A 46 31.40 19.38 -15.96
C ASP A 46 30.67 18.25 -15.20
N ALA A 47 29.57 17.72 -15.67
CA ALA A 47 28.83 16.69 -14.91
C ALA A 47 28.97 15.30 -15.53
N HIS A 48 29.61 14.40 -14.82
CA HIS A 48 29.65 12.97 -15.12
C HIS A 48 28.23 12.41 -15.28
N PRO A 49 27.99 11.53 -16.28
CA PRO A 49 26.64 10.97 -16.53
C PRO A 49 26.05 10.23 -15.32
N GLU A 50 26.89 9.68 -14.45
CA GLU A 50 26.48 8.99 -13.22
C GLU A 50 25.92 9.95 -12.16
N ASP A 51 26.49 11.16 -12.04
CA ASP A 51 26.03 12.18 -11.10
C ASP A 51 24.67 12.74 -11.51
N ARG A 52 24.38 12.80 -12.80
CA ARG A 52 23.07 13.21 -13.33
C ARG A 52 21.98 12.19 -12.98
N ALA A 53 22.28 10.90 -13.14
CA ALA A 53 21.34 9.83 -12.81
C ALA A 53 20.99 9.79 -11.32
N LEU A 54 21.97 9.99 -10.45
CA LEU A 54 21.76 10.09 -9.00
C LEU A 54 20.97 11.33 -8.62
N SER A 55 21.28 12.48 -9.21
CA SER A 55 20.57 13.73 -8.95
C SER A 55 19.11 13.65 -9.38
N ASP A 56 18.80 13.01 -10.50
CA ASP A 56 17.44 12.80 -10.98
C ASP A 56 16.67 11.81 -10.08
N GLN A 57 17.34 10.78 -9.58
CA GLN A 57 16.73 9.86 -8.62
C GLN A 57 16.42 10.55 -7.28
N VAL A 58 17.31 11.38 -6.78
CA VAL A 58 17.10 12.15 -5.54
C VAL A 58 15.97 13.16 -5.74
N ARG A 59 15.93 13.86 -6.87
CA ARG A 59 14.84 14.79 -7.21
C ARG A 59 13.49 14.09 -7.32
N ARG A 60 13.42 12.91 -7.92
CA ARG A 60 12.20 12.10 -7.99
C ARG A 60 11.72 11.67 -6.60
N ARG A 61 12.63 11.31 -5.68
CA ARG A 61 12.30 10.97 -4.29
C ARG A 61 11.80 12.18 -3.50
N SER A 62 12.33 13.37 -3.76
CA SER A 62 11.90 14.62 -3.10
C SER A 62 10.53 15.10 -3.57
N ARG A 63 9.99 14.55 -4.67
CA ARG A 63 8.67 14.89 -5.23
C ARG A 63 7.52 14.10 -4.64
N VAL A 64 7.80 13.16 -3.74
CA VAL A 64 6.76 12.41 -3.05
C VAL A 64 6.18 13.31 -1.95
N GLY A 65 4.96 13.77 -2.16
CA GLY A 65 4.21 14.54 -1.19
C GLY A 65 3.65 13.69 -0.06
N ARG A 66 2.47 14.03 0.41
CA ARG A 66 1.81 13.31 1.50
C ARG A 66 1.40 11.90 1.08
N ALA A 67 1.71 10.93 1.91
CA ALA A 67 1.10 9.61 1.83
C ALA A 67 -0.25 9.63 2.56
N ARG A 68 -1.30 9.17 1.89
CA ARG A 68 -2.65 9.06 2.45
C ARG A 68 -3.09 7.60 2.41
N VAL A 69 -3.65 7.12 3.52
CA VAL A 69 -4.28 5.80 3.55
C VAL A 69 -5.55 5.83 2.72
N VAL A 70 -5.68 4.92 1.77
CA VAL A 70 -6.87 4.80 0.90
C VAL A 70 -7.63 3.50 1.12
N GLY A 71 -7.02 2.53 1.79
CA GLY A 71 -7.68 1.28 2.13
C GLY A 71 -6.83 0.39 3.02
N ILE A 72 -7.45 -0.63 3.54
CA ILE A 72 -6.82 -1.67 4.35
C ILE A 72 -7.07 -3.04 3.73
N LEU A 73 -6.08 -3.91 3.81
CA LEU A 73 -6.21 -5.30 3.41
C LEU A 73 -6.50 -6.16 4.63
N VAL A 74 -7.59 -6.90 4.54
CA VAL A 74 -8.08 -7.80 5.61
C VAL A 74 -7.91 -9.24 5.16
N SER A 75 -7.29 -10.06 6.01
CA SER A 75 -7.11 -11.50 5.76
C SER A 75 -7.61 -12.31 6.96
N PRO A 76 -8.23 -13.45 6.73
CA PRO A 76 -8.65 -14.36 7.81
C PRO A 76 -7.47 -14.99 8.56
N ARG A 77 -6.23 -14.74 8.12
CA ARG A 77 -5.01 -15.34 8.69
C ARG A 77 -3.98 -14.26 9.02
N THR A 78 -3.35 -14.38 10.19
CA THR A 78 -2.20 -13.56 10.58
C THR A 78 -0.91 -13.98 9.88
N GLY A 79 0.10 -13.08 9.87
CA GLY A 79 1.46 -13.39 9.40
C GLY A 79 1.61 -13.59 7.90
N THR A 80 0.58 -13.22 7.12
CA THR A 80 0.68 -13.20 5.67
C THR A 80 0.96 -11.78 5.20
N SER A 81 2.25 -11.42 5.14
CA SER A 81 2.64 -10.21 4.45
C SER A 81 2.19 -10.28 2.98
N PHE A 82 1.41 -9.31 2.55
CA PHE A 82 0.93 -9.18 1.17
C PHE A 82 2.01 -8.52 0.30
N LEU A 83 3.24 -9.07 0.38
CA LEU A 83 4.42 -8.53 -0.28
C LEU A 83 4.28 -8.56 -1.81
N GLY A 84 3.73 -7.50 -2.38
CA GLY A 84 3.82 -7.20 -3.80
C GLY A 84 3.13 -8.18 -4.76
N TYR A 85 2.35 -9.12 -4.28
CA TYR A 85 1.59 -10.09 -5.09
C TYR A 85 0.29 -9.54 -5.65
N GLU A 86 0.06 -8.27 -5.47
CA GLU A 86 -1.08 -7.53 -6.02
C GLU A 86 -1.03 -7.43 -7.55
N ARG A 87 0.14 -7.67 -8.16
CA ARG A 87 0.29 -7.67 -9.61
C ARG A 87 -0.17 -9.01 -10.18
N THR A 88 -1.17 -8.98 -11.02
CA THR A 88 -1.71 -10.14 -11.74
C THR A 88 -0.73 -10.84 -12.70
N GLY A 89 0.50 -10.29 -12.85
CA GLY A 89 1.55 -10.79 -13.70
C GLY A 89 2.75 -11.34 -12.94
N VAL A 90 2.56 -12.29 -12.02
CA VAL A 90 3.71 -13.01 -11.45
C VAL A 90 4.22 -14.01 -12.48
N THR A 91 5.29 -13.63 -13.17
CA THR A 91 6.09 -14.52 -14.03
C THR A 91 7.00 -15.39 -13.16
N ALA A 92 6.40 -16.24 -12.35
CA ALA A 92 7.13 -17.26 -11.60
C ALA A 92 6.83 -18.64 -12.18
N PRO A 93 7.80 -19.57 -12.20
CA PRO A 93 7.56 -20.92 -12.71
C PRO A 93 6.49 -21.63 -11.86
N TRP A 94 5.59 -22.33 -12.57
CA TRP A 94 4.59 -23.22 -11.96
C TRP A 94 5.29 -24.19 -10.98
N PRO A 95 4.83 -24.37 -9.72
CA PRO A 95 3.48 -24.16 -9.16
C PRO A 95 3.33 -22.93 -8.22
N VAL A 96 4.33 -22.05 -8.15
CA VAL A 96 4.38 -20.93 -7.18
C VAL A 96 3.14 -20.02 -7.25
N PRO A 97 2.63 -19.60 -8.43
CA PRO A 97 1.47 -18.72 -8.49
C PRO A 97 0.21 -19.34 -7.89
N GLN A 98 0.02 -20.65 -8.02
CA GLN A 98 -1.15 -21.34 -7.46
C GLN A 98 -1.09 -21.44 -5.93
N LEU A 99 0.09 -21.65 -5.38
CA LEU A 99 0.30 -21.71 -3.93
C LEU A 99 0.03 -20.34 -3.29
N VAL A 100 0.49 -19.28 -3.93
CA VAL A 100 0.27 -17.90 -3.50
C VAL A 100 -1.22 -17.56 -3.55
N ARG A 101 -1.92 -17.85 -4.66
CA ARG A 101 -3.37 -17.64 -4.76
C ARG A 101 -4.17 -18.42 -3.71
N ARG A 102 -3.73 -19.62 -3.34
CA ARG A 102 -4.35 -20.40 -2.26
C ARG A 102 -4.16 -19.75 -0.89
N ARG A 103 -2.99 -19.16 -0.66
CA ARG A 103 -2.63 -18.52 0.60
C ARG A 103 -3.41 -17.22 0.83
N HIS A 104 -3.76 -16.51 -0.23
CA HIS A 104 -4.50 -15.24 -0.17
C HIS A 104 -6.02 -15.39 -0.36
N ARG A 105 -6.56 -16.61 -0.36
CA ARG A 105 -8.01 -16.83 -0.39
C ARG A 105 -8.66 -16.21 0.83
N GLY A 106 -9.65 -15.34 0.56
CA GLY A 106 -10.39 -14.63 1.60
C GLY A 106 -9.77 -13.29 2.02
N THR A 107 -8.66 -12.87 1.40
CA THR A 107 -8.16 -11.51 1.57
C THR A 107 -8.98 -10.56 0.71
N PHE A 108 -9.43 -9.45 1.30
CA PHE A 108 -10.21 -8.41 0.63
C PHE A 108 -9.73 -7.03 1.03
N LEU A 109 -9.99 -6.05 0.17
CA LEU A 109 -9.70 -4.64 0.42
C LEU A 109 -10.96 -3.97 0.99
N VAL A 110 -10.77 -3.15 2.01
CA VAL A 110 -11.80 -2.24 2.53
C VAL A 110 -11.31 -0.82 2.30
N PRO A 111 -12.09 0.03 1.60
CA PRO A 111 -11.79 1.46 1.49
C PRO A 111 -11.65 2.11 2.86
N TRP A 112 -10.71 3.05 2.99
CA TRP A 112 -10.48 3.74 4.26
C TRP A 112 -11.71 4.49 4.79
N ASP A 113 -12.55 5.00 3.88
CA ASP A 113 -13.79 5.70 4.23
C ASP A 113 -14.80 4.80 4.94
N ASP A 114 -14.66 3.48 4.81
CA ASP A 114 -15.52 2.49 5.45
C ASP A 114 -14.95 2.00 6.80
N VAL A 115 -13.85 2.60 7.27
CA VAL A 115 -13.30 2.37 8.61
C VAL A 115 -13.93 3.33 9.59
N ALA A 116 -14.70 2.80 10.55
CA ALA A 116 -15.41 3.62 11.54
C ALA A 116 -14.50 4.06 12.69
N ALA A 117 -13.60 3.18 13.14
CA ALA A 117 -12.74 3.48 14.27
C ALA A 117 -11.50 2.56 14.29
N VAL A 118 -10.43 3.10 14.87
CA VAL A 118 -9.16 2.41 15.04
C VAL A 118 -8.68 2.59 16.46
N TRP A 119 -8.39 1.47 17.14
CA TRP A 119 -7.76 1.43 18.46
C TRP A 119 -6.48 0.63 18.41
N GLN A 120 -5.76 0.57 19.52
CA GLN A 120 -4.60 -0.31 19.61
C GLN A 120 -5.03 -1.78 19.43
N GLY A 121 -4.57 -2.39 18.35
CA GLY A 121 -4.81 -3.80 18.04
C GLY A 121 -6.21 -4.15 17.50
N GLU A 122 -7.08 -3.16 17.26
CA GLU A 122 -8.43 -3.38 16.73
C GLU A 122 -8.84 -2.31 15.73
N VAL A 123 -9.46 -2.73 14.64
CA VAL A 123 -10.08 -1.87 13.64
C VAL A 123 -11.54 -2.25 13.51
N ARG A 124 -12.45 -1.28 13.58
CA ARG A 124 -13.89 -1.50 13.40
C ARG A 124 -14.38 -0.86 12.12
N LEU A 125 -15.10 -1.63 11.32
CA LEU A 125 -15.69 -1.18 10.08
C LEU A 125 -17.04 -0.50 10.29
N ALA A 126 -17.37 0.41 9.38
CA ALA A 126 -18.65 1.09 9.35
C ALA A 126 -19.77 0.15 8.87
N GLN A 127 -21.02 0.52 9.19
CA GLN A 127 -22.16 -0.21 8.68
C GLN A 127 -22.27 -0.06 7.16
N GLY A 128 -22.42 -1.17 6.45
CA GLY A 128 -22.46 -1.17 4.98
C GLY A 128 -21.11 -1.05 4.31
N TYR A 129 -20.02 -1.36 5.01
CA TYR A 129 -18.67 -1.38 4.42
C TYR A 129 -18.59 -2.25 3.16
N ARG A 130 -17.74 -1.83 2.24
CA ARG A 130 -17.52 -2.53 0.97
C ARG A 130 -16.32 -3.48 1.09
N GLN A 131 -16.46 -4.63 0.45
CA GLN A 131 -15.35 -5.56 0.24
C GLN A 131 -14.97 -5.51 -1.24
N GLU A 132 -13.77 -5.09 -1.53
CA GLU A 132 -13.22 -5.01 -2.87
C GLU A 132 -12.14 -6.08 -3.08
N ASP A 133 -11.83 -6.36 -4.33
CA ASP A 133 -10.73 -7.27 -4.66
C ASP A 133 -9.40 -6.68 -4.14
N ALA A 134 -8.63 -7.50 -3.46
CA ALA A 134 -7.31 -7.11 -2.97
C ALA A 134 -6.28 -6.92 -4.10
N ALA A 135 -6.53 -7.48 -5.28
CA ALA A 135 -5.66 -7.34 -6.44
C ALA A 135 -5.65 -5.88 -6.96
N LEU A 136 -4.47 -5.40 -7.33
CA LEU A 136 -4.34 -4.16 -8.09
C LEU A 136 -4.79 -4.43 -9.54
N PRO A 137 -5.49 -3.47 -10.16
CA PRO A 137 -5.88 -3.57 -11.57
C PRO A 137 -4.68 -3.63 -12.52
#